data_d288503a35112717ca2a9fd0966cc97f
#
_entry.id   d288503a35112717ca2a9fd0966cc97f
#
_cell.length_a   1.000
_cell.length_b   1.000
_cell.length_c   1.000
_cell.angle_alpha   90.00
_cell.angle_beta   90.00
_cell.angle_gamma   90.00
#
_symmetry.space_group_name_H-M   'P 1'
#
loop_
_entity.id
_entity.type
_entity.pdbx_description
1 polymer ?
#
loop_
_entity_poly.entity_id
_entity_poly.type
_entity_poly.pdbx_seq_one_letter_code
_entity_poly.pdbx_strand_id
1 'polypeptide(L)'
;MTLAMVHEATVVEPHERGVVVIEQNVDPGPVDLRTDVVVEPLVEQRYRNIVRQAYDYSCGSAALTTVLAYYLGRNLNERQVMEGLLHYGESERIVERRAFSMLDMKRLVTALGYPSGGFRATVDDLLDLDHPAIVPIHHAGFKHFVVLRAIRDGRVYLADPSVGNISFTLAQFEEKWDDNVLFIVFPGSEKPFDSLELKEEDLRFVDDQTMTLLARQQIPAFHEATERRIQNLLERQKNNPDGSVENTRKQLHYRRN
;
A
#
# COMPACT_ATOMS: atom_id res chain seq x y z
N MET A 1 -17.09 48.71 -37.69
CA MET A 1 -15.71 48.23 -37.52
C MET A 1 -15.65 47.50 -36.20
N THR A 2 -15.84 46.19 -36.24
CA THR A 2 -15.94 45.32 -35.04
C THR A 2 -14.55 44.76 -34.80
N LEU A 3 -13.88 45.16 -33.73
CA LEU A 3 -12.61 44.60 -33.29
C LEU A 3 -12.88 43.22 -32.69
N ALA A 4 -12.48 42.16 -33.38
CA ALA A 4 -12.44 40.81 -32.85
C ALA A 4 -11.25 40.74 -31.88
N MET A 5 -11.52 40.62 -30.58
CA MET A 5 -10.50 40.21 -29.60
C MET A 5 -10.16 38.75 -29.85
N VAL A 6 -9.00 38.50 -30.39
CA VAL A 6 -8.39 37.18 -30.43
C VAL A 6 -7.87 36.91 -29.04
N HIS A 7 -8.54 36.03 -28.30
CA HIS A 7 -7.97 35.44 -27.11
C HIS A 7 -6.89 34.47 -27.58
N GLU A 8 -5.64 34.89 -27.46
CA GLU A 8 -4.53 33.91 -27.52
C GLU A 8 -4.69 32.93 -26.35
N ALA A 9 -5.03 31.72 -26.69
CA ALA A 9 -4.97 30.63 -25.73
C ALA A 9 -3.49 30.43 -25.38
N THR A 10 -3.09 30.87 -24.20
CA THR A 10 -1.78 30.55 -23.64
C THR A 10 -1.66 29.05 -23.59
N VAL A 11 -0.76 28.51 -24.39
CA VAL A 11 -0.38 27.10 -24.33
C VAL A 11 0.27 26.90 -22.94
N VAL A 12 -0.46 26.27 -22.04
CA VAL A 12 0.08 25.88 -20.74
C VAL A 12 1.06 24.75 -21.02
N GLU A 13 2.36 25.05 -20.87
CA GLU A 13 3.38 23.99 -20.95
C GLU A 13 3.13 22.96 -19.87
N PRO A 14 3.22 21.66 -20.18
CA PRO A 14 3.02 20.63 -19.18
C PRO A 14 4.13 20.74 -18.12
N HIS A 15 3.73 20.96 -16.87
CA HIS A 15 4.65 21.00 -15.75
C HIS A 15 5.28 19.63 -15.50
N GLU A 16 6.51 19.63 -15.00
CA GLU A 16 7.15 18.38 -14.55
C GLU A 16 6.26 17.67 -13.50
N ARG A 17 6.24 16.34 -13.56
CA ARG A 17 5.41 15.54 -12.67
C ARG A 17 5.81 15.80 -11.20
N GLY A 18 4.83 16.15 -10.38
CA GLY A 18 5.04 16.49 -8.96
C GLY A 18 5.38 17.95 -8.68
N VAL A 19 5.45 18.84 -9.70
CA VAL A 19 5.64 20.27 -9.48
C VAL A 19 4.28 20.98 -9.53
N VAL A 20 3.97 21.70 -8.45
CA VAL A 20 2.80 22.58 -8.35
C VAL A 20 3.29 24.02 -8.33
N VAL A 21 2.81 24.80 -9.30
CA VAL A 21 3.11 26.22 -9.37
C VAL A 21 2.07 26.99 -8.57
N ILE A 22 2.51 27.70 -7.55
CA ILE A 22 1.65 28.58 -6.76
C ILE A 22 1.89 30.02 -7.21
N GLU A 23 0.89 30.61 -7.85
CA GLU A 23 0.89 32.02 -8.23
C GLU A 23 0.10 32.81 -7.19
N GLN A 24 0.73 33.74 -6.52
CA GLN A 24 0.08 34.68 -5.59
C GLN A 24 0.09 36.08 -6.17
N ASN A 25 -1.08 36.60 -6.51
CA ASN A 25 -1.27 37.99 -6.82
C ASN A 25 -1.35 38.76 -5.52
N VAL A 26 -0.34 39.55 -5.20
CA VAL A 26 -0.34 40.43 -4.03
C VAL A 26 -0.80 41.81 -4.48
N ASP A 27 -2.02 42.21 -4.11
CA ASP A 27 -2.55 43.56 -4.36
C ASP A 27 -2.14 44.54 -3.21
N PRO A 28 -1.64 45.79 -3.45
CA PRO A 28 -1.54 46.46 -4.75
C PRO A 28 -0.11 46.54 -5.29
N GLY A 29 0.17 45.87 -6.41
CA GLY A 29 1.41 46.05 -7.17
C GLY A 29 1.73 44.87 -8.06
N PRO A 30 2.60 45.00 -9.07
CA PRO A 30 2.94 43.91 -9.97
C PRO A 30 4.02 43.02 -9.36
N VAL A 31 3.71 42.39 -8.23
CA VAL A 31 4.56 41.34 -7.65
C VAL A 31 3.88 40.03 -7.93
N ASP A 32 4.27 39.44 -9.02
CA ASP A 32 3.90 38.05 -9.39
C ASP A 32 4.86 37.12 -8.65
N LEU A 33 4.43 36.62 -7.50
CA LEU A 33 5.20 35.63 -6.74
C LEU A 33 4.84 34.27 -7.26
N ARG A 34 5.69 33.75 -8.15
CA ARG A 34 5.63 32.38 -8.63
C ARG A 34 6.56 31.50 -7.80
N THR A 35 6.01 30.52 -7.13
CA THR A 35 6.78 29.56 -6.34
C THR A 35 6.49 28.15 -6.84
N ASP A 36 7.53 27.47 -7.29
CA ASP A 36 7.44 26.06 -7.68
C ASP A 36 7.61 25.20 -6.42
N VAL A 37 6.55 24.48 -6.07
CA VAL A 37 6.55 23.55 -4.92
C VAL A 37 6.55 22.14 -5.45
N VAL A 38 7.56 21.35 -5.06
CA VAL A 38 7.60 19.92 -5.37
C VAL A 38 6.69 19.20 -4.39
N VAL A 39 5.63 18.60 -4.91
CA VAL A 39 4.66 17.83 -4.14
C VAL A 39 4.77 16.36 -4.57
N GLU A 40 5.15 15.49 -3.64
CA GLU A 40 5.11 14.06 -3.87
C GLU A 40 3.66 13.58 -3.77
N PRO A 41 3.09 12.92 -4.79
CA PRO A 41 1.74 12.38 -4.73
C PRO A 41 1.56 11.42 -3.55
N LEU A 42 0.43 11.52 -2.85
CA LEU A 42 0.13 10.63 -1.69
C LEU A 42 0.26 9.15 -2.03
N VAL A 43 -0.03 8.77 -3.26
CA VAL A 43 0.12 7.38 -3.73
C VAL A 43 1.60 6.97 -3.78
N GLU A 44 2.50 7.87 -4.19
CA GLU A 44 3.95 7.61 -4.22
C GLU A 44 4.51 7.51 -2.80
N GLN A 45 4.13 8.43 -1.91
CA GLN A 45 4.48 8.36 -0.49
C GLN A 45 3.99 7.04 0.14
N ARG A 46 2.75 6.65 -0.16
CA ARG A 46 2.13 5.45 0.38
C ARG A 46 2.89 4.18 0.00
N TYR A 47 3.46 4.12 -1.20
CA TYR A 47 4.22 2.96 -1.70
C TYR A 47 5.74 3.19 -1.70
N ARG A 48 6.23 4.18 -0.93
CA ARG A 48 7.66 4.43 -0.82
C ARG A 48 8.37 3.18 -0.27
N ASN A 49 9.39 2.73 -1.00
CA ASN A 49 10.19 1.53 -0.69
C ASN A 49 9.36 0.24 -0.56
N ILE A 50 8.26 0.14 -1.30
CA ILE A 50 7.41 -1.04 -1.36
C ILE A 50 7.21 -1.45 -2.81
N VAL A 51 7.35 -2.72 -3.09
CA VAL A 51 6.90 -3.30 -4.35
C VAL A 51 5.40 -3.54 -4.26
N ARG A 52 4.64 -2.73 -5.01
CA ARG A 52 3.19 -2.91 -5.11
C ARG A 52 2.88 -4.19 -5.86
N GLN A 53 2.05 -5.07 -5.27
CA GLN A 53 1.61 -6.28 -5.96
C GLN A 53 0.85 -5.96 -7.25
N ALA A 54 1.23 -6.63 -8.33
CA ALA A 54 0.61 -6.44 -9.65
C ALA A 54 -0.38 -7.55 -10.02
N TYR A 55 -0.39 -8.66 -9.28
CA TYR A 55 -1.19 -9.83 -9.59
C TYR A 55 -2.06 -10.23 -8.40
N ASP A 56 -3.19 -10.87 -8.67
CA ASP A 56 -4.03 -11.45 -7.63
C ASP A 56 -3.26 -12.55 -6.89
N TYR A 57 -3.36 -12.57 -5.55
CA TYR A 57 -2.69 -13.54 -4.67
C TYR A 57 -1.16 -13.49 -4.66
N SER A 58 -0.53 -12.44 -5.19
CA SER A 58 0.93 -12.29 -5.24
C SER A 58 1.54 -11.54 -4.06
N CYS A 59 0.79 -11.30 -2.99
CA CYS A 59 1.30 -10.57 -1.82
C CYS A 59 2.62 -11.14 -1.27
N GLY A 60 2.76 -12.46 -1.24
CA GLY A 60 3.99 -13.11 -0.78
C GLY A 60 5.20 -12.85 -1.67
N SER A 61 5.04 -12.87 -3.00
CA SER A 61 6.12 -12.52 -3.92
C SER A 61 6.46 -11.04 -3.86
N ALA A 62 5.47 -10.16 -3.77
CA ALA A 62 5.71 -8.72 -3.68
C ALA A 62 6.35 -8.32 -2.33
N ALA A 63 5.95 -8.94 -1.21
CA ALA A 63 6.59 -8.78 0.09
C ALA A 63 8.06 -9.24 0.05
N LEU A 64 8.33 -10.41 -0.54
CA LEU A 64 9.70 -10.91 -0.70
C LEU A 64 10.51 -10.00 -1.63
N THR A 65 9.93 -9.54 -2.75
CA THR A 65 10.58 -8.59 -3.66
C THR A 65 10.94 -7.29 -2.95
N THR A 66 10.06 -6.81 -2.06
CA THR A 66 10.32 -5.62 -1.24
C THR A 66 11.56 -5.81 -0.36
N VAL A 67 11.67 -6.93 0.34
CA VAL A 67 12.86 -7.25 1.16
C VAL A 67 14.10 -7.39 0.29
N LEU A 68 14.02 -8.12 -0.83
CA LEU A 68 15.15 -8.31 -1.74
C LEU A 68 15.65 -6.98 -2.31
N ALA A 69 14.76 -6.10 -2.75
CA ALA A 69 15.12 -4.83 -3.37
C ALA A 69 15.61 -3.79 -2.36
N TYR A 70 14.85 -3.54 -1.30
CA TYR A 70 15.04 -2.39 -0.41
C TYR A 70 15.84 -2.69 0.86
N TYR A 71 16.05 -3.96 1.19
CA TYR A 71 16.89 -4.38 2.30
C TYR A 71 18.19 -5.05 1.84
N LEU A 72 18.10 -5.95 0.84
CA LEU A 72 19.24 -6.71 0.36
C LEU A 72 19.88 -6.14 -0.93
N GLY A 73 19.31 -5.08 -1.51
CA GLY A 73 19.85 -4.44 -2.71
C GLY A 73 19.78 -5.28 -3.99
N ARG A 74 18.95 -6.32 -4.00
CA ARG A 74 18.75 -7.17 -5.18
C ARG A 74 17.65 -6.59 -6.07
N ASN A 75 18.03 -5.99 -7.16
CA ASN A 75 17.10 -5.37 -8.11
C ASN A 75 16.39 -6.43 -8.97
N LEU A 76 15.44 -7.14 -8.33
CA LEU A 76 14.52 -8.07 -8.98
C LEU A 76 13.13 -7.45 -9.01
N ASN A 77 12.40 -7.68 -10.09
CA ASN A 77 10.98 -7.31 -10.14
C ASN A 77 10.11 -8.45 -9.63
N GLU A 78 8.84 -8.14 -9.28
CA GLU A 78 7.90 -9.11 -8.73
C GLU A 78 7.73 -10.35 -9.61
N ARG A 79 7.68 -10.17 -10.93
CA ARG A 79 7.54 -11.27 -11.90
C ARG A 79 8.71 -12.24 -11.83
N GLN A 80 9.95 -11.73 -11.78
CA GLN A 80 11.15 -12.56 -11.64
C GLN A 80 11.16 -13.35 -10.33
N VAL A 81 10.70 -12.73 -9.23
CA VAL A 81 10.56 -13.39 -7.94
C VAL A 81 9.47 -14.47 -8.01
N MET A 82 8.33 -14.20 -8.64
CA MET A 82 7.27 -15.20 -8.86
C MET A 82 7.76 -16.40 -9.69
N GLU A 83 8.47 -16.14 -10.78
CA GLU A 83 9.08 -17.19 -11.61
C GLU A 83 10.09 -18.03 -10.80
N GLY A 84 10.89 -17.40 -9.97
CA GLY A 84 11.79 -18.07 -9.03
C GLY A 84 11.07 -18.89 -7.98
N LEU A 85 10.00 -18.36 -7.38
CA LEU A 85 9.19 -19.08 -6.40
C LEU A 85 8.51 -20.33 -7.01
N LEU A 86 8.06 -20.23 -8.27
CA LEU A 86 7.52 -21.37 -9.01
C LEU A 86 8.60 -22.40 -9.36
N HIS A 87 9.81 -21.94 -9.69
CA HIS A 87 10.90 -22.84 -10.09
C HIS A 87 11.51 -23.61 -8.90
N TYR A 88 11.76 -22.92 -7.78
CA TYR A 88 12.41 -23.49 -6.60
C TYR A 88 11.42 -24.02 -5.56
N GLY A 89 10.19 -23.54 -5.59
CA GLY A 89 9.11 -23.94 -4.67
C GLY A 89 8.39 -25.22 -5.09
N GLU A 90 7.29 -25.49 -4.43
CA GLU A 90 6.40 -26.61 -4.75
C GLU A 90 5.31 -26.15 -5.72
N SER A 91 5.64 -26.07 -7.01
CA SER A 91 4.78 -25.47 -8.04
C SER A 91 3.35 -25.99 -8.06
N GLU A 92 3.15 -27.32 -7.93
CA GLU A 92 1.81 -27.93 -7.87
C GLU A 92 0.99 -27.42 -6.68
N ARG A 93 1.60 -27.36 -5.50
CA ARG A 93 0.97 -26.82 -4.28
C ARG A 93 0.74 -25.32 -4.34
N ILE A 94 1.64 -24.56 -5.00
CA ILE A 94 1.46 -23.13 -5.21
C ILE A 94 0.22 -22.87 -6.06
N VAL A 95 0.07 -23.63 -7.15
CA VAL A 95 -1.08 -23.51 -8.05
C VAL A 95 -2.38 -23.92 -7.35
N GLU A 96 -2.36 -25.03 -6.59
CA GLU A 96 -3.51 -25.51 -5.82
C GLU A 96 -3.96 -24.49 -4.77
N ARG A 97 -3.03 -23.95 -3.98
CA ARG A 97 -3.32 -22.96 -2.94
C ARG A 97 -3.60 -21.56 -3.50
N ARG A 98 -3.19 -21.29 -4.74
CA ARG A 98 -3.14 -19.94 -5.33
C ARG A 98 -2.36 -18.93 -4.47
N ALA A 99 -1.31 -19.40 -3.79
CA ALA A 99 -0.51 -18.59 -2.89
C ALA A 99 0.88 -19.19 -2.69
N PHE A 100 1.86 -18.33 -2.44
CA PHE A 100 3.20 -18.73 -2.03
C PHE A 100 3.25 -18.97 -0.51
N SER A 101 4.11 -19.90 -0.08
CA SER A 101 4.39 -20.16 1.33
C SER A 101 5.76 -19.63 1.73
N MET A 102 5.99 -19.48 3.04
CA MET A 102 7.31 -19.16 3.57
C MET A 102 8.37 -20.22 3.19
N LEU A 103 7.97 -21.47 3.00
CA LEU A 103 8.89 -22.53 2.54
C LEU A 103 9.31 -22.31 1.09
N ASP A 104 8.39 -21.86 0.22
CA ASP A 104 8.73 -21.52 -1.16
C ASP A 104 9.69 -20.32 -1.19
N MET A 105 9.42 -19.30 -0.35
CA MET A 105 10.30 -18.14 -0.17
C MET A 105 11.70 -18.59 0.30
N LYS A 106 11.77 -19.47 1.31
CA LYS A 106 13.05 -20.00 1.81
C LYS A 106 13.85 -20.70 0.73
N ARG A 107 13.22 -21.54 -0.08
CA ARG A 107 13.90 -22.24 -1.17
C ARG A 107 14.50 -21.28 -2.20
N LEU A 108 13.72 -20.26 -2.60
CA LEU A 108 14.19 -19.24 -3.53
C LEU A 108 15.37 -18.46 -2.95
N VAL A 109 15.24 -17.89 -1.73
CA VAL A 109 16.30 -17.06 -1.16
C VAL A 109 17.56 -17.86 -0.84
N THR A 110 17.42 -19.15 -0.51
CA THR A 110 18.56 -20.08 -0.38
C THR A 110 19.28 -20.27 -1.73
N ALA A 111 18.54 -20.41 -2.83
CA ALA A 111 19.10 -20.50 -4.18
C ALA A 111 19.78 -19.18 -4.60
N LEU A 112 19.34 -18.04 -4.09
CA LEU A 112 19.98 -16.74 -4.26
C LEU A 112 21.22 -16.53 -3.35
N GLY A 113 21.51 -17.48 -2.46
CA GLY A 113 22.66 -17.44 -1.56
C GLY A 113 22.43 -16.74 -0.22
N TYR A 114 21.17 -16.43 0.16
CA TYR A 114 20.86 -15.76 1.42
C TYR A 114 20.48 -16.75 2.52
N PRO A 115 21.05 -16.64 3.72
CA PRO A 115 20.53 -17.32 4.89
C PRO A 115 19.12 -16.82 5.21
N SER A 116 18.24 -17.73 5.60
CA SER A 116 16.86 -17.37 5.93
C SER A 116 16.21 -18.38 6.86
N GLY A 117 15.20 -17.95 7.60
CA GLY A 117 14.47 -18.81 8.51
C GLY A 117 13.03 -18.35 8.73
N GLY A 118 12.16 -19.32 8.95
CA GLY A 118 10.85 -19.12 9.52
C GLY A 118 10.91 -19.36 11.03
N PHE A 119 10.33 -18.45 11.81
CA PHE A 119 10.35 -18.50 13.27
C PHE A 119 8.94 -18.35 13.80
N ARG A 120 8.70 -18.93 14.97
CA ARG A 120 7.54 -18.58 15.81
C ARG A 120 8.05 -17.65 16.90
N ALA A 121 7.37 -16.55 17.11
CA ALA A 121 7.81 -15.50 17.99
C ALA A 121 6.64 -14.97 18.84
N THR A 122 6.98 -14.30 19.93
CA THR A 122 6.04 -13.50 20.73
C THR A 122 6.11 -12.04 20.29
N VAL A 123 5.19 -11.22 20.76
CA VAL A 123 5.25 -9.76 20.55
C VAL A 123 6.52 -9.16 21.13
N ASP A 124 6.96 -9.67 22.28
CA ASP A 124 8.21 -9.21 22.93
C ASP A 124 9.44 -9.51 22.06
N ASP A 125 9.47 -10.67 21.40
CA ASP A 125 10.56 -11.01 20.48
C ASP A 125 10.60 -10.05 19.26
N LEU A 126 9.44 -9.51 18.86
CA LEU A 126 9.38 -8.55 17.75
C LEU A 126 9.89 -7.16 18.15
N LEU A 127 9.85 -6.79 19.42
CA LEU A 127 10.38 -5.51 19.90
C LEU A 127 11.91 -5.43 19.77
N ASP A 128 12.57 -6.59 19.90
CA ASP A 128 14.03 -6.72 19.81
C ASP A 128 14.51 -7.07 18.37
N LEU A 129 13.58 -7.11 17.41
CA LEU A 129 13.90 -7.49 16.04
C LEU A 129 14.63 -6.37 15.30
N ASP A 130 15.85 -6.64 14.87
CA ASP A 130 16.74 -5.71 14.14
C ASP A 130 16.72 -5.89 12.62
N HIS A 131 15.88 -6.79 12.12
CA HIS A 131 15.72 -7.09 10.70
C HIS A 131 14.26 -6.93 10.25
N PRO A 132 14.00 -6.50 9.02
CA PRO A 132 12.65 -6.58 8.47
C PRO A 132 12.24 -8.04 8.33
N ALA A 133 10.98 -8.35 8.64
CA ALA A 133 10.45 -9.69 8.58
C ALA A 133 9.17 -9.75 7.73
N ILE A 134 8.99 -10.83 6.98
CA ILE A 134 7.72 -11.09 6.30
C ILE A 134 6.81 -11.81 7.29
N VAL A 135 5.65 -11.25 7.52
CA VAL A 135 4.65 -11.77 8.47
C VAL A 135 3.31 -12.00 7.77
N PRO A 136 2.60 -13.09 8.08
CA PRO A 136 1.24 -13.28 7.63
C PRO A 136 0.30 -12.56 8.59
N ILE A 137 -0.66 -11.83 8.03
CA ILE A 137 -1.73 -11.18 8.79
C ILE A 137 -3.09 -11.57 8.24
N HIS A 138 -4.10 -11.53 9.09
CA HIS A 138 -5.49 -11.55 8.65
C HIS A 138 -6.00 -10.10 8.53
N HIS A 139 -6.26 -9.67 7.29
CA HIS A 139 -6.81 -8.36 7.03
C HIS A 139 -8.00 -8.46 6.08
N ALA A 140 -9.11 -7.77 6.40
CA ALA A 140 -10.34 -7.76 5.60
C ALA A 140 -10.87 -9.16 5.20
N GLY A 141 -10.65 -10.20 6.05
CA GLY A 141 -11.10 -11.57 5.80
C GLY A 141 -10.16 -12.42 4.94
N PHE A 142 -8.99 -11.90 4.58
CA PHE A 142 -7.99 -12.62 3.78
C PHE A 142 -6.69 -12.79 4.55
N LYS A 143 -6.04 -13.94 4.36
CA LYS A 143 -4.66 -14.16 4.79
C LYS A 143 -3.73 -13.46 3.81
N HIS A 144 -2.83 -12.62 4.32
CA HIS A 144 -2.02 -11.71 3.51
C HIS A 144 -0.61 -11.61 4.07
N PHE A 145 0.40 -11.55 3.20
CA PHE A 145 1.79 -11.35 3.59
C PHE A 145 2.17 -9.87 3.48
N VAL A 146 2.75 -9.36 4.55
CA VAL A 146 3.28 -8.00 4.64
C VAL A 146 4.70 -8.01 5.18
N VAL A 147 5.44 -6.92 5.01
CA VAL A 147 6.77 -6.75 5.59
C VAL A 147 6.65 -5.94 6.88
N LEU A 148 7.01 -6.54 8.02
CA LEU A 148 7.23 -5.84 9.28
C LEU A 148 8.52 -5.04 9.13
N ARG A 149 8.42 -3.70 9.18
CA ARG A 149 9.55 -2.78 9.08
C ARG A 149 10.18 -2.53 10.44
N ALA A 150 9.36 -2.13 11.40
CA ALA A 150 9.78 -1.86 12.77
C ALA A 150 8.58 -1.76 13.72
N ILE A 151 8.88 -1.78 15.02
CA ILE A 151 7.94 -1.41 16.09
C ILE A 151 8.51 -0.20 16.80
N ARG A 152 7.73 0.86 16.91
CA ARG A 152 8.14 2.11 17.58
C ARG A 152 6.94 2.74 18.27
N ASP A 153 7.13 3.20 19.50
CA ASP A 153 6.12 3.92 20.29
C ASP A 153 4.76 3.17 20.40
N GLY A 154 4.82 1.84 20.59
CA GLY A 154 3.63 0.99 20.70
C GLY A 154 2.86 0.77 19.39
N ARG A 155 3.47 1.12 18.26
CA ARG A 155 2.91 0.90 16.92
C ARG A 155 3.81 0.01 16.07
N VAL A 156 3.18 -0.84 15.31
CA VAL A 156 3.80 -1.75 14.34
C VAL A 156 3.68 -1.11 12.96
N TYR A 157 4.80 -0.91 12.29
CA TYR A 157 4.89 -0.33 10.96
C TYR A 157 5.11 -1.42 9.93
N LEU A 158 4.21 -1.48 8.96
CA LEU A 158 4.17 -2.52 7.95
C LEU A 158 4.27 -1.91 6.55
N ALA A 159 5.03 -2.57 5.67
CA ALA A 159 4.99 -2.35 4.24
C ALA A 159 4.07 -3.42 3.63
N ASP A 160 2.87 -3.01 3.26
CA ASP A 160 1.84 -3.88 2.68
C ASP A 160 1.82 -3.73 1.15
N PRO A 161 2.08 -4.81 0.40
CA PRO A 161 2.11 -4.77 -1.06
C PRO A 161 0.79 -4.34 -1.72
N SER A 162 -0.33 -4.48 -1.02
CA SER A 162 -1.66 -4.16 -1.57
C SER A 162 -2.10 -2.74 -1.26
N VAL A 163 -1.79 -2.25 -0.05
CA VAL A 163 -2.29 -0.95 0.43
C VAL A 163 -1.19 0.06 0.75
N GLY A 164 0.08 -0.34 0.72
CA GLY A 164 1.23 0.54 0.97
C GLY A 164 1.69 0.54 2.43
N ASN A 165 2.38 1.61 2.85
CA ASN A 165 2.82 1.77 4.23
C ASN A 165 1.62 1.98 5.16
N ILE A 166 1.46 1.10 6.14
CA ILE A 166 0.39 1.13 7.15
C ILE A 166 0.97 0.94 8.55
N SER A 167 0.23 1.32 9.56
CA SER A 167 0.60 1.04 10.94
C SER A 167 -0.60 0.62 11.78
N PHE A 168 -0.36 -0.29 12.71
CA PHE A 168 -1.34 -0.73 13.70
C PHE A 168 -0.81 -0.44 15.11
N THR A 169 -1.69 -0.33 16.10
CA THR A 169 -1.25 -0.48 17.48
C THR A 169 -0.78 -1.90 17.69
N LEU A 170 0.08 -2.12 18.70
CA LEU A 170 0.61 -3.44 18.99
C LEU A 170 -0.52 -4.47 19.23
N ALA A 171 -1.57 -4.09 19.98
CA ALA A 171 -2.73 -4.93 20.23
C ALA A 171 -3.52 -5.27 18.93
N GLN A 172 -3.71 -4.28 18.07
CA GLN A 172 -4.37 -4.53 16.78
C GLN A 172 -3.55 -5.45 15.87
N PHE A 173 -2.24 -5.34 15.91
CA PHE A 173 -1.36 -6.22 15.15
C PHE A 173 -1.40 -7.64 15.69
N GLU A 174 -1.34 -7.83 17.00
CA GLU A 174 -1.40 -9.13 17.66
C GLU A 174 -2.69 -9.90 17.29
N GLU A 175 -3.83 -9.22 17.25
CA GLU A 175 -5.09 -9.83 16.81
C GLU A 175 -5.09 -10.27 15.33
N LYS A 176 -4.26 -9.63 14.51
CA LYS A 176 -4.18 -9.89 13.06
C LYS A 176 -3.07 -10.86 12.68
N TRP A 177 -2.04 -10.95 13.51
CA TRP A 177 -0.85 -11.74 13.23
C TRP A 177 -1.16 -13.23 13.28
N ASP A 178 -1.03 -13.88 12.12
CA ASP A 178 -1.44 -15.26 11.95
C ASP A 178 -0.38 -16.24 12.48
N ASP A 179 -0.80 -17.19 13.30
CA ASP A 179 0.02 -18.26 13.88
C ASP A 179 1.29 -17.78 14.63
N ASN A 180 1.46 -16.50 14.86
CA ASN A 180 2.64 -15.88 15.49
C ASN A 180 3.95 -16.29 14.78
N VAL A 181 3.91 -16.39 13.45
CA VAL A 181 5.07 -16.77 12.64
C VAL A 181 5.60 -15.59 11.84
N LEU A 182 6.90 -15.63 11.59
CA LEU A 182 7.60 -14.65 10.77
C LEU A 182 8.68 -15.33 9.92
N PHE A 183 9.06 -14.69 8.83
CA PHE A 183 10.12 -15.13 7.95
C PHE A 183 11.15 -14.01 7.78
N ILE A 184 12.42 -14.33 8.08
CA ILE A 184 13.54 -13.39 7.97
C ILE A 184 14.47 -13.88 6.88
N VAL A 185 14.97 -12.93 6.06
CA VAL A 185 16.06 -13.13 5.13
C VAL A 185 17.24 -12.30 5.63
N PHE A 186 18.34 -12.97 5.96
CA PHE A 186 19.53 -12.31 6.52
C PHE A 186 20.43 -11.83 5.40
N PRO A 187 21.10 -10.69 5.57
CA PRO A 187 21.97 -10.11 4.54
C PRO A 187 23.29 -10.89 4.30
N GLY A 188 23.55 -11.92 5.13
CA GLY A 188 24.80 -12.67 5.06
C GLY A 188 26.00 -11.80 5.44
N SER A 189 26.99 -11.71 4.56
CA SER A 189 28.20 -10.87 4.75
C SER A 189 28.05 -9.46 4.17
N GLU A 190 27.00 -9.19 3.41
CA GLU A 190 26.76 -7.89 2.79
C GLU A 190 26.10 -6.94 3.81
N LYS A 191 26.43 -5.65 3.73
CA LYS A 191 25.74 -4.65 4.55
C LYS A 191 24.36 -4.40 3.95
N PRO A 192 23.28 -4.51 4.75
CA PRO A 192 21.94 -4.24 4.27
C PRO A 192 21.74 -2.75 3.97
N PHE A 193 20.77 -2.45 3.13
CA PHE A 193 20.29 -1.09 2.91
C PHE A 193 19.34 -0.66 4.02
N ASP A 194 19.32 0.64 4.29
CA ASP A 194 18.46 1.28 5.29
C ASP A 194 17.09 1.75 4.75
N SER A 195 16.77 1.36 3.51
CA SER A 195 15.56 1.86 2.84
C SER A 195 14.25 1.42 3.50
N LEU A 196 14.27 0.33 4.28
CA LEU A 196 13.12 -0.13 5.05
C LEU A 196 13.11 0.39 6.50
N GLU A 197 14.19 1.05 6.94
CA GLU A 197 14.19 1.70 8.26
C GLU A 197 13.13 2.81 8.32
N LEU A 198 12.57 3.02 9.51
CA LEU A 198 11.62 4.10 9.74
C LEU A 198 12.33 5.45 9.78
N LYS A 199 11.87 6.35 8.91
CA LYS A 199 12.30 7.75 8.88
C LYS A 199 11.23 8.63 9.52
N GLU A 200 11.60 9.85 9.93
CA GLU A 200 10.66 10.82 10.51
C GLU A 200 9.46 11.12 9.58
N GLU A 201 9.67 11.04 8.29
CA GLU A 201 8.62 11.20 7.27
C GLU A 201 7.62 10.03 7.26
N ASP A 202 8.04 8.82 7.64
CA ASP A 202 7.17 7.66 7.77
C ASP A 202 6.25 7.77 8.99
N LEU A 203 6.67 8.49 10.03
CA LEU A 203 5.90 8.72 11.26
C LEU A 203 4.76 9.73 11.08
N ARG A 204 4.76 10.48 9.98
CA ARG A 204 3.67 11.40 9.60
C ARG A 204 2.46 10.68 9.01
N PHE A 205 2.52 9.37 8.94
CA PHE A 205 1.44 8.56 8.42
C PHE A 205 0.24 8.63 9.37
N VAL A 206 -0.76 9.37 8.94
CA VAL A 206 -2.04 9.45 9.65
C VAL A 206 -2.76 8.13 9.39
N ASP A 207 -3.23 7.47 10.44
CA ASP A 207 -3.97 6.20 10.28
C ASP A 207 -5.26 6.38 9.47
N ASP A 208 -5.77 5.28 8.91
CA ASP A 208 -6.98 5.29 8.08
C ASP A 208 -8.21 5.89 8.82
N GLN A 209 -8.27 5.76 10.14
CA GLN A 209 -9.36 6.35 10.94
C GLN A 209 -9.24 7.87 11.00
N THR A 210 -8.05 8.38 11.23
CA THR A 210 -7.78 9.83 11.25
C THR A 210 -7.94 10.43 9.85
N MET A 211 -7.49 9.74 8.79
CA MET A 211 -7.74 10.18 7.40
C MET A 211 -9.22 10.19 7.07
N THR A 212 -9.97 9.18 7.49
CA THR A 212 -11.42 9.14 7.31
C THR A 212 -12.11 10.26 8.08
N LEU A 213 -11.64 10.57 9.29
CA LEU A 213 -12.19 11.63 10.12
C LEU A 213 -11.90 13.02 9.54
N LEU A 214 -10.67 13.24 9.09
CA LEU A 214 -10.27 14.49 8.40
C LEU A 214 -11.00 14.68 7.07
N ALA A 215 -11.14 13.62 6.27
CA ALA A 215 -11.91 13.67 5.03
C ALA A 215 -13.37 14.01 5.28
N ARG A 216 -13.99 13.44 6.32
CA ARG A 216 -15.38 13.77 6.72
C ARG A 216 -15.53 15.23 7.18
N GLN A 217 -14.53 15.79 7.85
CA GLN A 217 -14.57 17.19 8.31
C GLN A 217 -14.31 18.18 7.17
N GLN A 218 -13.48 17.84 6.19
CA GLN A 218 -13.08 18.75 5.11
C GLN A 218 -13.95 18.67 3.86
N ILE A 219 -14.76 17.63 3.69
CA ILE A 219 -15.60 17.44 2.51
C ILE A 219 -17.06 17.23 2.93
N PRO A 220 -17.83 18.30 3.18
CA PRO A 220 -19.24 18.20 3.53
C PRO A 220 -20.08 17.40 2.53
N ALA A 221 -19.75 17.47 1.23
CA ALA A 221 -20.42 16.71 0.18
C ALA A 221 -20.25 15.18 0.34
N PHE A 222 -19.17 14.72 0.97
CA PHE A 222 -18.98 13.31 1.27
C PHE A 222 -19.89 12.82 2.39
N HIS A 223 -20.17 13.68 3.35
CA HIS A 223 -21.11 13.39 4.45
C HIS A 223 -22.53 13.24 3.92
N GLU A 224 -22.98 14.16 3.08
CA GLU A 224 -24.31 14.09 2.44
C GLU A 224 -24.46 12.88 1.51
N ALA A 225 -23.41 12.50 0.77
CA ALA A 225 -23.43 11.31 -0.08
C ALA A 225 -23.50 10.03 0.74
N THR A 226 -22.83 9.98 1.88
CA THR A 226 -22.84 8.83 2.80
C THR A 226 -24.17 8.73 3.50
N GLU A 227 -24.74 9.83 3.99
CA GLU A 227 -26.08 9.86 4.60
C GLU A 227 -27.17 9.42 3.62
N ARG A 228 -27.16 9.95 2.39
CA ARG A 228 -28.08 9.52 1.32
C ARG A 228 -27.94 8.02 1.03
N ARG A 229 -26.71 7.47 1.04
CA ARG A 229 -26.48 6.05 0.81
C ARG A 229 -27.02 5.20 1.96
N ILE A 230 -26.83 5.64 3.21
CA ILE A 230 -27.37 4.98 4.41
C ILE A 230 -28.91 5.04 4.40
N GLN A 231 -29.51 6.18 4.11
CA GLN A 231 -30.97 6.33 4.01
C GLN A 231 -31.54 5.42 2.93
N ASN A 232 -30.94 5.36 1.75
CA ASN A 232 -31.35 4.45 0.68
C ASN A 232 -31.25 2.97 1.07
N LEU A 233 -30.26 2.59 1.88
CA LEU A 233 -30.12 1.23 2.39
C LEU A 233 -31.20 0.91 3.42
N LEU A 234 -31.49 1.84 4.32
CA LEU A 234 -32.55 1.70 5.34
C LEU A 234 -33.91 1.64 4.70
N GLU A 235 -34.22 2.46 3.68
CA GLU A 235 -35.46 2.41 2.92
C GLU A 235 -35.61 1.07 2.16
N ARG A 236 -34.54 0.55 1.57
CA ARG A 236 -34.55 -0.78 0.92
C ARG A 236 -34.83 -1.89 1.93
N GLN A 237 -34.25 -1.80 3.12
CA GLN A 237 -34.47 -2.78 4.19
C GLN A 237 -35.88 -2.70 4.75
N LYS A 238 -36.46 -1.51 4.80
CA LYS A 238 -37.85 -1.28 5.22
C LYS A 238 -38.87 -1.79 4.20
N ASN A 239 -38.56 -1.68 2.90
CA ASN A 239 -39.39 -2.12 1.79
C ASN A 239 -39.27 -3.60 1.47
N ASN A 240 -38.17 -4.28 1.91
CA ASN A 240 -37.95 -5.71 1.75
C ASN A 240 -37.49 -6.34 3.09
N PRO A 241 -38.45 -6.51 4.04
CA PRO A 241 -38.10 -7.06 5.36
C PRO A 241 -37.72 -8.53 5.35
N ASP A 242 -37.97 -9.27 4.26
CA ASP A 242 -37.64 -10.69 4.09
C ASP A 242 -36.25 -10.94 3.49
N GLY A 243 -35.48 -9.87 3.22
CA GLY A 243 -34.11 -9.99 2.70
C GLY A 243 -34.01 -10.53 1.26
N SER A 244 -35.14 -10.64 0.56
CA SER A 244 -35.13 -11.01 -0.88
C SER A 244 -34.51 -9.88 -1.69
N VAL A 245 -33.27 -10.07 -2.14
CA VAL A 245 -32.58 -9.18 -3.07
C VAL A 245 -33.19 -9.41 -4.43
N GLU A 246 -34.10 -8.53 -4.84
CA GLU A 246 -34.50 -8.45 -6.25
C GLU A 246 -33.23 -8.13 -7.06
N ASN A 247 -32.77 -9.15 -7.77
CA ASN A 247 -31.50 -9.14 -8.49
C ASN A 247 -31.66 -8.31 -9.78
N THR A 248 -31.81 -7.00 -9.64
CA THR A 248 -31.72 -6.06 -10.74
C THR A 248 -30.25 -5.98 -11.17
N ARG A 249 -29.77 -7.01 -11.89
CA ARG A 249 -28.55 -6.94 -12.68
C ARG A 249 -28.71 -5.79 -13.68
N LYS A 250 -28.24 -4.60 -13.34
CA LYS A 250 -27.94 -3.59 -14.34
C LYS A 250 -26.81 -4.15 -15.17
N GLN A 251 -27.13 -4.63 -16.37
CA GLN A 251 -26.13 -4.95 -17.38
C GLN A 251 -25.40 -3.66 -17.72
N LEU A 252 -24.15 -3.57 -17.30
CA LEU A 252 -23.22 -2.56 -17.79
C LEU A 252 -22.86 -2.90 -19.23
N HIS A 253 -23.55 -2.25 -20.19
CA HIS A 253 -23.13 -2.30 -21.59
C HIS A 253 -21.87 -1.47 -21.75
N TYR A 254 -20.72 -2.13 -21.77
CA TYR A 254 -19.46 -1.54 -22.23
C TYR A 254 -19.55 -1.41 -23.75
N ARG A 255 -19.72 -0.20 -24.27
CA ARG A 255 -19.42 0.09 -25.67
C ARG A 255 -17.91 0.24 -25.81
N ARG A 256 -17.28 -0.74 -26.46
CA ARG A 256 -15.95 -0.56 -27.05
C ARG A 256 -16.11 0.34 -28.27
N ASN A 257 -15.46 1.50 -28.28
CA ASN A 257 -15.05 2.21 -29.48
C ASN A 257 -13.60 1.88 -29.76
#